data_3366f98bdf193734bd377260972b4050
#
_entry.id   3366f98bdf193734bd377260972b4050
#
_cell.length_a   1.000
_cell.length_b   1.000
_cell.length_c   1.000
_cell.angle_alpha   90.00
_cell.angle_beta   90.00
_cell.angle_gamma   90.00
#
_symmetry.space_group_name_H-M   'P 1'
#
loop_
_entity.id
_entity.type
_entity.pdbx_description
1 polymer ?
#
loop_
_entity_poly.entity_id
_entity_poly.type
_entity_poly.pdbx_seq_one_letter_code
_entity_poly.pdbx_strand_id
1 'polypeptide(L)'
;TRLVYSSSPNEFSYRNHDKKENIYDEDMTIIGQYYPKEKNRSGSFKDFHALQEVYYNTLKGDRFGLNAWYIHSNRELPMLTTDYGNESDFENRQREETFRGVLSWDHLRENWKMSAKGGYVHTQMKYDYKRDAGNGVMTPMTRSRSKVNTFYGQSEAEYYIGKEWLFTANVSAHQHFVESRDKNIIRQDGNQAIVGYSKGRVELSGAASAKWQPNDRIGMSVVLREEMYGESWTPLIPAFFIDGIVSKRGNIMLKASTSRNFRFPTLNDLYF
;
A
#
# COMPACT_ATOMS: atom_id res chain seq x y z
N THR A 1 4.05 11.78 -20.34
CA THR A 1 4.34 12.57 -19.13
C THR A 1 3.05 13.03 -18.48
N ARG A 2 2.94 12.90 -17.17
CA ARG A 2 1.84 13.43 -16.37
C ARG A 2 2.41 14.11 -15.12
N LEU A 3 2.01 15.36 -14.90
CA LEU A 3 2.33 16.14 -13.70
C LEU A 3 1.03 16.49 -12.99
N VAL A 4 0.98 16.30 -11.68
CA VAL A 4 -0.18 16.64 -10.85
C VAL A 4 0.33 17.37 -9.62
N TYR A 5 -0.28 18.50 -9.32
CA TYR A 5 -0.11 19.20 -8.06
C TYR A 5 -1.48 19.43 -7.45
N SER A 6 -1.61 19.12 -6.18
CA SER A 6 -2.82 19.39 -5.42
C SER A 6 -2.46 19.93 -4.05
N SER A 7 -3.25 20.89 -3.59
CA SER A 7 -3.08 21.46 -2.25
C SER A 7 -4.42 21.96 -1.72
N SER A 8 -4.58 21.86 -0.42
CA SER A 8 -5.72 22.44 0.29
C SER A 8 -5.30 22.85 1.70
N PRO A 9 -5.74 23.98 2.22
CA PRO A 9 -5.61 24.30 3.64
C PRO A 9 -6.53 23.46 4.50
N ASN A 10 -7.60 22.91 3.89
CA ASN A 10 -8.59 22.02 4.52
C ASN A 10 -9.25 22.64 5.76
N GLU A 11 -9.42 23.97 5.74
CA GLU A 11 -10.02 24.77 6.82
C GLU A 11 -11.53 24.86 6.64
N PHE A 12 -12.25 23.78 6.90
CA PHE A 12 -13.71 23.80 6.89
C PHE A 12 -14.26 23.95 8.31
N SER A 13 -15.49 24.46 8.41
CA SER A 13 -16.20 24.55 9.67
C SER A 13 -17.14 23.36 9.84
N TYR A 14 -17.18 22.80 11.02
CA TYR A 14 -18.07 21.69 11.37
C TYR A 14 -18.71 21.93 12.74
N ARG A 15 -19.82 21.24 13.03
CA ARG A 15 -20.39 21.20 14.39
C ARG A 15 -19.71 20.09 15.16
N ASN A 16 -19.10 20.45 16.30
CA ASN A 16 -18.45 19.48 17.16
C ASN A 16 -19.49 18.80 18.04
N HIS A 17 -19.87 17.57 17.69
CA HIS A 17 -20.84 16.79 18.45
C HIS A 17 -20.28 16.17 19.74
N ASP A 18 -18.98 16.21 19.93
CA ASP A 18 -18.31 15.68 21.13
C ASP A 18 -18.21 16.74 22.23
N LYS A 19 -18.48 18.02 21.90
CA LYS A 19 -18.45 19.16 22.82
C LYS A 19 -19.84 19.78 22.93
N LYS A 20 -20.31 19.96 24.16
CA LYS A 20 -21.56 20.70 24.42
C LYS A 20 -21.21 21.97 25.17
N GLU A 21 -21.76 23.09 24.75
CA GLU A 21 -21.66 24.37 25.41
C GLU A 21 -23.03 24.77 25.95
N ASN A 22 -23.03 25.37 27.17
CA ASN A 22 -24.26 25.81 27.82
C ASN A 22 -24.72 27.15 27.26
N ILE A 23 -26.01 27.32 27.10
CA ILE A 23 -26.68 28.60 26.84
C ILE A 23 -27.16 29.13 28.20
N TYR A 24 -26.77 30.35 28.54
CA TYR A 24 -27.12 31.02 29.78
C TYR A 24 -28.12 32.13 29.50
N ASP A 25 -29.03 32.38 30.42
CA ASP A 25 -29.91 33.56 30.45
C ASP A 25 -29.20 34.76 31.12
N GLU A 26 -29.94 35.88 31.25
CA GLU A 26 -29.39 37.10 31.89
C GLU A 26 -28.98 36.89 33.36
N ASP A 27 -29.60 35.90 34.06
CA ASP A 27 -29.30 35.53 35.43
C ASP A 27 -28.25 34.45 35.57
N MET A 28 -27.50 34.15 34.50
CA MET A 28 -26.47 33.09 34.43
C MET A 28 -27.02 31.68 34.68
N THR A 29 -28.33 31.47 34.52
CA THR A 29 -28.96 30.15 34.60
C THR A 29 -28.86 29.41 33.27
N ILE A 30 -28.54 28.10 33.30
CA ILE A 30 -28.45 27.28 32.09
C ILE A 30 -29.85 27.04 31.55
N ILE A 31 -30.15 27.58 30.38
CA ILE A 31 -31.45 27.44 29.70
C ILE A 31 -31.41 26.44 28.54
N GLY A 32 -30.21 25.94 28.15
CA GLY A 32 -30.09 24.98 27.08
C GLY A 32 -28.63 24.61 26.81
N GLN A 33 -28.44 23.73 25.84
CA GLN A 33 -27.13 23.32 25.35
C GLN A 33 -27.10 23.31 23.84
N TYR A 34 -25.95 23.61 23.25
CA TYR A 34 -25.72 23.50 21.79
C TYR A 34 -24.37 22.87 21.48
N TYR A 35 -24.23 22.40 20.25
CA TYR A 35 -22.98 21.93 19.71
C TYR A 35 -22.25 23.09 19.02
N PRO A 36 -21.06 23.51 19.49
CA PRO A 36 -20.35 24.64 18.92
C PRO A 36 -19.90 24.39 17.50
N LYS A 37 -19.83 25.46 16.73
CA LYS A 37 -19.24 25.43 15.38
C LYS A 37 -17.76 25.72 15.51
N GLU A 38 -16.94 24.76 15.12
CA GLU A 38 -15.49 24.83 15.14
C GLU A 38 -14.90 24.79 13.72
N LYS A 39 -13.67 25.23 13.56
CA LYS A 39 -12.92 25.07 12.33
C LYS A 39 -12.03 23.84 12.43
N ASN A 40 -11.98 23.05 11.35
CA ASN A 40 -10.94 22.04 11.22
C ASN A 40 -9.56 22.72 11.21
N ARG A 41 -8.65 22.19 12.00
CA ARG A 41 -7.29 22.67 12.13
C ARG A 41 -6.33 21.53 11.78
N SER A 42 -5.14 21.89 11.31
CA SER A 42 -4.08 20.90 11.04
C SER A 42 -4.50 19.80 10.05
N GLY A 43 -5.22 20.20 9.00
CA GLY A 43 -5.63 19.28 7.91
C GLY A 43 -5.01 19.63 6.56
N SER A 44 -4.11 20.61 6.51
CA SER A 44 -3.54 21.06 5.25
C SER A 44 -2.71 19.99 4.57
N PHE A 45 -2.73 19.98 3.23
CA PHE A 45 -1.87 19.09 2.46
C PHE A 45 -1.33 19.76 1.19
N LYS A 46 -0.19 19.26 0.74
CA LYS A 46 0.45 19.58 -0.54
C LYS A 46 1.01 18.30 -1.13
N ASP A 47 0.51 17.91 -2.29
CA ASP A 47 0.93 16.72 -3.00
C ASP A 47 1.44 17.08 -4.40
N PHE A 48 2.58 16.52 -4.76
CA PHE A 48 3.16 16.62 -6.09
C PHE A 48 3.43 15.22 -6.64
N HIS A 49 2.96 14.95 -7.86
CA HIS A 49 3.19 13.70 -8.57
C HIS A 49 3.76 13.98 -9.95
N ALA A 50 4.78 13.25 -10.32
CA ALA A 50 5.35 13.24 -11.66
C ALA A 50 5.42 11.80 -12.17
N LEU A 51 4.83 11.52 -13.32
CA LEU A 51 4.87 10.24 -14.01
C LEU A 51 5.44 10.43 -15.41
N GLN A 52 6.45 9.65 -15.73
CA GLN A 52 7.00 9.53 -17.08
C GLN A 52 6.89 8.09 -17.53
N GLU A 53 6.35 7.89 -18.73
CA GLU A 53 6.25 6.59 -19.37
C GLU A 53 6.84 6.67 -20.76
N VAL A 54 7.62 5.66 -21.12
CA VAL A 54 8.21 5.49 -22.46
C VAL A 54 7.99 4.06 -22.89
N TYR A 55 7.50 3.88 -24.11
CA TYR A 55 7.27 2.56 -24.70
C TYR A 55 7.96 2.46 -26.04
N TYR A 56 8.53 1.30 -26.31
CA TYR A 56 9.15 0.95 -27.58
C TYR A 56 8.64 -0.40 -28.05
N ASN A 57 8.06 -0.44 -29.23
CA ASN A 57 7.55 -1.66 -29.86
C ASN A 57 8.46 -2.06 -31.01
N THR A 58 8.87 -3.32 -31.05
CA THR A 58 9.63 -3.87 -32.17
C THR A 58 8.72 -4.48 -33.24
N LEU A 59 9.22 -4.60 -34.47
CA LEU A 59 8.50 -5.28 -35.51
C LEU A 59 8.36 -6.80 -35.29
N LYS A 60 9.10 -7.34 -34.33
CA LYS A 60 9.10 -8.76 -33.96
C LYS A 60 8.11 -9.13 -32.88
N GLY A 61 7.27 -8.21 -32.42
CA GLY A 61 6.26 -8.45 -31.38
C GLY A 61 6.76 -8.25 -29.96
N ASP A 62 7.94 -7.63 -29.78
CA ASP A 62 8.41 -7.22 -28.45
C ASP A 62 7.92 -5.81 -28.12
N ARG A 63 7.53 -5.61 -26.88
CA ARG A 63 7.24 -4.30 -26.30
C ARG A 63 8.10 -4.09 -25.07
N PHE A 64 8.84 -3.00 -25.05
CA PHE A 64 9.60 -2.54 -23.91
C PHE A 64 8.93 -1.32 -23.31
N GLY A 65 8.89 -1.25 -21.98
CA GLY A 65 8.34 -0.11 -21.24
C GLY A 65 9.29 0.35 -20.15
N LEU A 66 9.42 1.66 -20.00
CA LEU A 66 10.08 2.32 -18.89
C LEU A 66 9.07 3.25 -18.23
N ASN A 67 8.78 3.03 -16.96
CA ASN A 67 7.90 3.88 -16.17
C ASN A 67 8.66 4.40 -14.97
N ALA A 68 8.65 5.70 -14.75
CA ALA A 68 9.21 6.35 -13.58
C ALA A 68 8.15 7.23 -12.92
N TRP A 69 7.94 7.04 -11.63
CA TRP A 69 6.96 7.77 -10.87
C TRP A 69 7.57 8.34 -9.59
N TYR A 70 7.44 9.64 -9.40
CA TYR A 70 7.82 10.36 -8.21
C TYR A 70 6.60 10.95 -7.52
N ILE A 71 6.52 10.80 -6.20
CA ILE A 71 5.48 11.35 -5.35
C ILE A 71 6.16 12.09 -4.20
N HIS A 72 5.72 13.31 -3.96
CA HIS A 72 6.04 14.06 -2.76
C HIS A 72 4.74 14.52 -2.10
N SER A 73 4.55 14.14 -0.85
CA SER A 73 3.38 14.49 -0.04
C SER A 73 3.83 15.14 1.26
N ASN A 74 3.20 16.25 1.60
CA ASN A 74 3.38 16.93 2.88
C ASN A 74 1.99 17.26 3.43
N ARG A 75 1.63 16.64 4.53
CA ARG A 75 0.29 16.77 5.12
C ARG A 75 0.36 16.99 6.61
N GLU A 76 -0.54 17.81 7.10
CA GLU A 76 -0.87 17.88 8.51
C GLU A 76 -1.90 16.80 8.84
N LEU A 77 -1.77 16.20 10.01
CA LEU A 77 -2.69 15.16 10.47
C LEU A 77 -3.56 15.77 11.58
N PRO A 78 -4.89 15.85 11.40
CA PRO A 78 -5.78 16.31 12.44
C PRO A 78 -5.72 15.35 13.63
N MET A 79 -5.81 15.90 14.83
CA MET A 79 -5.98 15.10 16.04
C MET A 79 -7.46 14.79 16.27
N LEU A 80 -7.76 13.80 17.10
CA LEU A 80 -9.12 13.56 17.54
C LEU A 80 -9.63 14.76 18.36
N THR A 81 -10.91 15.09 18.24
CA THR A 81 -11.54 16.24 18.90
C THR A 81 -11.41 16.22 20.41
N THR A 82 -11.33 15.04 21.03
CA THR A 82 -11.07 14.84 22.46
C THR A 82 -9.69 15.32 22.91
N ASP A 83 -8.73 15.43 22.00
CA ASP A 83 -7.35 15.83 22.30
C ASP A 83 -7.13 17.35 22.16
N TYR A 84 -8.14 18.10 21.70
CA TYR A 84 -8.11 19.56 21.56
C TYR A 84 -8.33 20.30 22.90
N GLY A 85 -7.83 19.77 23.98
CA GLY A 85 -8.09 20.31 25.33
C GLY A 85 -7.61 21.75 25.55
N ASN A 86 -6.61 22.25 24.84
CA ASN A 86 -6.18 23.64 24.75
C ASN A 86 -5.54 23.89 23.39
N GLU A 87 -6.17 24.68 22.64
CA GLU A 87 -6.29 24.75 21.19
C GLU A 87 -5.09 25.23 20.39
N SER A 88 -4.03 25.69 21.01
CA SER A 88 -3.02 26.44 20.26
C SER A 88 -1.82 25.60 19.83
N ASP A 89 -1.68 24.33 20.31
CA ASP A 89 -0.33 24.06 20.75
C ASP A 89 0.19 22.72 20.29
N PHE A 90 -0.21 22.28 19.07
CA PHE A 90 0.44 21.13 18.46
C PHE A 90 0.70 21.30 16.96
N GLU A 91 1.76 20.70 16.48
CA GLU A 91 2.06 20.50 15.06
C GLU A 91 2.18 19.00 14.83
N ASN A 92 1.30 18.45 13.99
CA ASN A 92 1.27 17.03 13.64
C ASN A 92 1.44 16.91 12.13
N ARG A 93 2.61 16.53 11.66
CA ARG A 93 2.99 16.59 10.24
C ARG A 93 3.62 15.30 9.76
N GLN A 94 3.13 14.83 8.61
CA GLN A 94 3.69 13.72 7.86
C GLN A 94 4.22 14.21 6.51
N ARG A 95 5.44 13.81 6.18
CA ARG A 95 6.04 14.00 4.86
C ARG A 95 6.41 12.66 4.28
N GLU A 96 6.07 12.46 3.03
CA GLU A 96 6.36 11.25 2.30
C GLU A 96 6.98 11.57 0.95
N GLU A 97 8.03 10.85 0.61
CA GLU A 97 8.67 10.87 -0.69
C GLU A 97 8.75 9.44 -1.20
N THR A 98 8.22 9.21 -2.40
CA THR A 98 8.27 7.89 -3.04
C THR A 98 8.77 8.03 -4.47
N PHE A 99 9.77 7.25 -4.82
CA PHE A 99 10.20 7.04 -6.19
C PHE A 99 9.97 5.59 -6.58
N ARG A 100 9.44 5.38 -7.79
CA ARG A 100 9.24 4.05 -8.40
C ARG A 100 9.78 4.06 -9.81
N GLY A 101 10.65 3.12 -10.13
CA GLY A 101 11.13 2.87 -11.49
C GLY A 101 10.82 1.44 -11.88
N VAL A 102 10.27 1.24 -13.08
CA VAL A 102 9.88 -0.08 -13.60
C VAL A 102 10.32 -0.20 -15.05
N LEU A 103 11.05 -1.27 -15.35
CA LEU A 103 11.30 -1.76 -16.70
C LEU A 103 10.36 -2.92 -16.97
N SER A 104 9.75 -2.96 -18.14
CA SER A 104 8.91 -4.07 -18.57
C SER A 104 9.29 -4.53 -19.98
N TRP A 105 9.10 -5.80 -20.21
CA TRP A 105 9.23 -6.45 -21.51
C TRP A 105 8.06 -7.41 -21.68
N ASP A 106 7.36 -7.29 -22.81
CA ASP A 106 6.30 -8.19 -23.23
C ASP A 106 6.68 -8.74 -24.61
N HIS A 107 6.51 -10.04 -24.79
CA HIS A 107 6.72 -10.74 -26.05
C HIS A 107 5.52 -11.59 -26.38
N LEU A 108 4.95 -11.41 -27.57
CA LEU A 108 3.78 -12.12 -28.03
C LEU A 108 4.09 -12.90 -29.29
N ARG A 109 3.77 -14.19 -29.29
CA ARG A 109 3.80 -15.10 -30.43
C ARG A 109 2.47 -15.82 -30.57
N GLU A 110 2.34 -16.58 -31.65
CA GLU A 110 1.10 -17.29 -31.98
C GLU A 110 0.63 -18.21 -30.82
N ASN A 111 1.55 -19.00 -30.25
CA ASN A 111 1.23 -20.02 -29.26
C ASN A 111 1.76 -19.71 -27.85
N TRP A 112 2.45 -18.60 -27.67
CA TRP A 112 2.99 -18.26 -26.36
C TRP A 112 3.14 -16.76 -26.16
N LYS A 113 3.04 -16.37 -24.91
CA LYS A 113 3.22 -15.01 -24.45
C LYS A 113 4.17 -15.04 -23.27
N MET A 114 5.12 -14.11 -23.24
CA MET A 114 5.99 -13.88 -22.10
C MET A 114 5.93 -12.43 -21.68
N SER A 115 5.98 -12.21 -20.37
CA SER A 115 6.18 -10.89 -19.81
C SER A 115 7.24 -10.93 -18.70
N ALA A 116 8.04 -9.88 -18.60
CA ALA A 116 8.97 -9.69 -17.51
C ALA A 116 8.94 -8.23 -17.05
N LYS A 117 9.04 -8.03 -15.75
CA LYS A 117 9.13 -6.71 -15.14
C LYS A 117 10.19 -6.73 -14.06
N GLY A 118 10.98 -5.66 -14.01
CA GLY A 118 11.93 -5.42 -12.93
C GLY A 118 11.79 -3.98 -12.45
N GLY A 119 11.89 -3.75 -11.17
CA GLY A 119 11.68 -2.43 -10.65
C GLY A 119 12.35 -2.17 -9.32
N TYR A 120 12.38 -0.89 -9.00
CA TYR A 120 12.87 -0.35 -7.75
C TYR A 120 11.87 0.62 -7.17
N VAL A 121 11.62 0.49 -5.87
CA VAL A 121 10.79 1.41 -5.09
C VAL A 121 11.60 1.93 -3.92
N HIS A 122 11.67 3.25 -3.81
CA HIS A 122 12.19 3.93 -2.63
C HIS A 122 11.07 4.73 -1.99
N THR A 123 10.82 4.51 -0.72
CA THR A 123 9.86 5.31 0.08
C THR A 123 10.56 5.82 1.33
N GLN A 124 10.42 7.11 1.58
CA GLN A 124 10.84 7.74 2.83
C GLN A 124 9.64 8.44 3.46
N MET A 125 9.37 8.12 4.71
CA MET A 125 8.34 8.78 5.52
C MET A 125 8.98 9.44 6.73
N LYS A 126 8.57 10.67 7.02
CA LYS A 126 8.94 11.44 8.20
C LYS A 126 7.66 11.87 8.89
N TYR A 127 7.55 11.55 10.16
CA TYR A 127 6.46 11.96 11.02
C TYR A 127 7.01 12.79 12.17
N ASP A 128 6.50 14.00 12.35
CA ASP A 128 6.88 14.92 13.40
C ASP A 128 5.61 15.34 14.16
N TYR A 129 5.55 15.03 15.44
CA TYR A 129 4.55 15.52 16.38
C TYR A 129 5.22 16.39 17.42
N LYS A 130 4.75 17.62 17.56
CA LYS A 130 5.23 18.61 18.52
C LYS A 130 4.05 19.14 19.32
N ARG A 131 4.31 19.52 20.56
CA ARG A 131 3.33 20.15 21.43
C ARG A 131 3.97 21.34 22.15
N ASP A 132 3.19 22.41 22.39
CA ASP A 132 3.63 23.50 23.27
C ASP A 132 3.62 23.03 24.72
N ALA A 133 4.68 23.28 25.44
CA ALA A 133 4.82 22.98 26.85
C ALA A 133 4.19 24.07 27.76
N GLY A 134 3.44 25.03 27.20
CA GLY A 134 2.78 26.10 27.92
C GLY A 134 3.58 27.43 27.97
N ASN A 135 4.65 27.51 27.19
CA ASN A 135 5.51 28.72 27.11
C ASN A 135 5.67 29.27 25.68
N GLY A 136 4.86 28.82 24.72
CA GLY A 136 4.95 29.18 23.31
C GLY A 136 6.08 28.46 22.55
N VAL A 137 6.79 27.51 23.19
CA VAL A 137 7.87 26.75 22.58
C VAL A 137 7.41 25.36 22.19
N MET A 138 7.38 25.07 20.89
CA MET A 138 6.98 23.75 20.35
C MET A 138 8.02 22.68 20.65
N THR A 139 7.71 21.80 21.56
CA THR A 139 8.58 20.70 21.99
C THR A 139 8.27 19.44 21.18
N PRO A 140 9.28 18.80 20.58
CA PRO A 140 9.09 17.53 19.87
C PRO A 140 8.70 16.40 20.81
N MET A 141 7.51 15.81 20.59
CA MET A 141 7.01 14.66 21.36
C MET A 141 7.32 13.34 20.64
N THR A 142 7.17 13.33 19.32
CA THR A 142 7.48 12.16 18.48
C THR A 142 8.16 12.60 17.20
N ARG A 143 9.19 11.88 16.84
CA ARG A 143 9.93 12.12 15.61
C ARG A 143 10.34 10.81 14.98
N SER A 144 9.47 10.27 14.13
CA SER A 144 9.70 8.99 13.46
C SER A 144 10.18 9.17 12.03
N ARG A 145 11.06 8.31 11.62
CA ARG A 145 11.57 8.23 10.24
C ARG A 145 11.63 6.79 9.79
N SER A 146 11.02 6.53 8.64
CA SER A 146 11.05 5.23 7.99
C SER A 146 11.58 5.37 6.57
N LYS A 147 12.40 4.42 6.16
CA LYS A 147 12.89 4.26 4.79
C LYS A 147 12.68 2.83 4.36
N VAL A 148 12.15 2.67 3.16
CA VAL A 148 11.97 1.37 2.52
C VAL A 148 12.59 1.41 1.13
N ASN A 149 13.46 0.46 0.85
CA ASN A 149 13.97 0.20 -0.49
C ASN A 149 13.52 -1.20 -0.89
N THR A 150 12.87 -1.32 -2.03
CA THR A 150 12.43 -2.61 -2.56
C THR A 150 12.95 -2.76 -3.99
N PHE A 151 13.69 -3.81 -4.23
CA PHE A 151 13.99 -4.31 -5.58
C PHE A 151 13.08 -5.48 -5.87
N TYR A 152 12.52 -5.53 -7.06
CA TYR A 152 11.67 -6.66 -7.44
C TYR A 152 11.85 -7.03 -8.90
N GLY A 153 11.62 -8.31 -9.17
CA GLY A 153 11.54 -8.86 -10.51
C GLY A 153 10.40 -9.86 -10.57
N GLN A 154 9.69 -9.89 -11.67
CA GLN A 154 8.67 -10.89 -11.95
C GLN A 154 8.68 -11.27 -13.42
N SER A 155 8.36 -12.52 -13.71
CA SER A 155 8.18 -13.03 -15.07
C SER A 155 7.00 -13.98 -15.11
N GLU A 156 6.28 -13.93 -16.22
CA GLU A 156 5.14 -14.79 -16.50
C GLU A 156 5.26 -15.32 -17.93
N ALA A 157 4.96 -16.58 -18.11
CA ALA A 157 4.89 -17.25 -19.41
C ALA A 157 3.57 -17.99 -19.54
N GLU A 158 2.91 -17.82 -20.68
CA GLU A 158 1.71 -18.54 -21.10
C GLU A 158 2.04 -19.33 -22.37
N TYR A 159 1.62 -20.60 -22.40
CA TYR A 159 1.81 -21.47 -23.56
C TYR A 159 0.51 -22.19 -23.90
N TYR A 160 0.08 -22.07 -25.14
CA TYR A 160 -1.14 -22.65 -25.65
C TYR A 160 -0.83 -23.89 -26.50
N ILE A 161 -1.49 -25.02 -26.22
CA ILE A 161 -1.46 -26.22 -27.05
C ILE A 161 -2.86 -26.45 -27.59
N GLY A 162 -2.99 -26.21 -28.87
CA GLY A 162 -4.30 -26.22 -29.53
C GLY A 162 -5.22 -25.15 -28.97
N LYS A 163 -6.50 -25.46 -28.87
CA LYS A 163 -7.53 -24.60 -28.28
C LYS A 163 -7.93 -25.04 -26.86
N GLU A 164 -7.41 -26.16 -26.43
CA GLU A 164 -7.89 -26.87 -25.23
C GLU A 164 -7.00 -26.65 -24.02
N TRP A 165 -5.68 -26.47 -24.22
CA TRP A 165 -4.72 -26.39 -23.13
C TRP A 165 -4.06 -25.02 -23.02
N LEU A 166 -4.02 -24.50 -21.83
CA LEU A 166 -3.21 -23.36 -21.44
C LEU A 166 -2.34 -23.72 -20.25
N PHE A 167 -1.04 -23.57 -20.41
CA PHE A 167 -0.05 -23.68 -19.35
C PHE A 167 0.43 -22.28 -18.99
N THR A 168 0.47 -21.97 -17.68
CA THR A 168 0.99 -20.71 -17.18
C THR A 168 2.06 -20.99 -16.14
N ALA A 169 3.16 -20.28 -16.20
CA ALA A 169 4.18 -20.26 -15.16
C ALA A 169 4.50 -18.82 -14.79
N ASN A 170 4.60 -18.52 -13.51
CA ASN A 170 5.07 -17.23 -13.03
C ASN A 170 6.09 -17.39 -11.91
N VAL A 171 7.02 -16.46 -11.85
CA VAL A 171 8.01 -16.34 -10.78
C VAL A 171 8.11 -14.88 -10.39
N SER A 172 8.28 -14.63 -9.10
CA SER A 172 8.59 -13.28 -8.60
C SER A 172 9.62 -13.33 -7.48
N ALA A 173 10.43 -12.30 -7.41
CA ALA A 173 11.42 -12.10 -6.37
C ALA A 173 11.34 -10.66 -5.87
N HIS A 174 11.38 -10.46 -4.55
CA HIS A 174 11.44 -9.16 -3.92
C HIS A 174 12.56 -9.15 -2.88
N GLN A 175 13.31 -8.06 -2.85
CA GLN A 175 14.27 -7.79 -1.80
C GLN A 175 13.89 -6.48 -1.13
N HIS A 176 13.52 -6.56 0.13
CA HIS A 176 13.15 -5.40 0.94
C HIS A 176 14.29 -5.03 1.89
N PHE A 177 14.55 -3.74 2.03
CA PHE A 177 15.40 -3.16 3.06
C PHE A 177 14.56 -2.10 3.77
N VAL A 178 14.28 -2.33 5.04
CA VAL A 178 13.43 -1.45 5.86
C VAL A 178 14.26 -0.92 7.01
N GLU A 179 14.24 0.38 7.17
CA GLU A 179 14.82 1.09 8.30
C GLU A 179 13.71 1.96 8.92
N SER A 180 13.40 1.73 10.18
CA SER A 180 12.46 2.54 10.96
C SER A 180 13.13 3.00 12.24
N ARG A 181 13.02 4.29 12.57
CA ARG A 181 13.65 4.88 13.75
C ARG A 181 12.71 5.91 14.39
N ASP A 182 12.53 5.80 15.70
CA ASP A 182 12.00 6.84 16.53
C ASP A 182 13.14 7.54 17.29
N LYS A 183 13.18 8.88 17.23
CA LYS A 183 14.30 9.68 17.74
C LYS A 183 14.01 10.38 19.06
N ASN A 184 12.82 10.26 19.61
CA ASN A 184 12.40 11.05 20.76
C ASN A 184 12.34 10.29 22.08
N ILE A 185 12.76 9.04 22.12
CA ILE A 185 12.80 8.29 23.35
C ILE A 185 14.06 8.68 24.13
N ILE A 186 13.86 9.27 25.29
CA ILE A 186 14.93 9.58 26.24
C ILE A 186 15.05 8.39 27.20
N ARG A 187 16.23 7.79 27.28
CA ARG A 187 16.53 6.74 28.26
C ARG A 187 16.59 7.32 29.67
N GLN A 188 16.44 6.46 30.69
CA GLN A 188 16.55 6.85 32.09
C GLN A 188 17.94 7.43 32.46
N ASP A 189 18.98 7.12 31.66
CA ASP A 189 20.33 7.68 31.82
C ASP A 189 20.49 9.08 31.14
N GLY A 190 19.41 9.68 30.67
CA GLY A 190 19.44 10.98 29.98
C GLY A 190 19.91 10.95 28.53
N ASN A 191 20.34 9.80 28.04
CA ASN A 191 20.76 9.64 26.65
C ASN A 191 19.56 9.41 25.72
N GLN A 192 19.60 10.01 24.53
CA GLN A 192 18.57 9.79 23.53
C GLN A 192 18.62 8.34 23.02
N ALA A 193 17.59 7.55 23.29
CA ALA A 193 17.48 6.22 22.68
C ALA A 193 16.88 6.35 21.28
N ILE A 194 17.56 5.77 20.30
CA ILE A 194 16.98 5.52 19.00
C ILE A 194 16.32 4.14 19.08
N VAL A 195 15.01 4.11 19.22
CA VAL A 195 14.23 2.87 19.09
C VAL A 195 13.88 2.70 17.64
N GLY A 196 14.17 1.52 17.10
CA GLY A 196 13.88 1.21 15.72
C GLY A 196 14.57 -0.06 15.28
N TYR A 197 14.33 -0.42 14.04
CA TYR A 197 14.95 -1.58 13.42
C TYR A 197 15.47 -1.26 12.02
N SER A 198 16.46 -2.04 11.61
CA SER A 198 16.94 -2.09 10.23
C SER A 198 17.01 -3.55 9.83
N LYS A 199 16.19 -3.95 8.87
CA LYS A 199 16.03 -5.34 8.44
C LYS A 199 15.93 -5.44 6.94
N GLY A 200 16.50 -6.54 6.41
CA GLY A 200 16.30 -6.96 5.03
C GLY A 200 15.50 -8.27 5.00
N ARG A 201 14.68 -8.43 3.95
CA ARG A 201 13.97 -9.68 3.69
C ARG A 201 13.90 -9.97 2.21
N VAL A 202 14.20 -11.20 1.85
CA VAL A 202 13.97 -11.76 0.52
C VAL A 202 12.62 -12.45 0.51
N GLU A 203 11.86 -12.25 -0.53
CA GLU A 203 10.62 -12.96 -0.80
C GLU A 203 10.69 -13.53 -2.21
N LEU A 204 10.46 -14.82 -2.34
CA LEU A 204 10.37 -15.50 -3.63
C LEU A 204 9.00 -16.14 -3.75
N SER A 205 8.44 -16.13 -4.92
CA SER A 205 7.25 -16.94 -5.20
C SER A 205 7.32 -17.53 -6.60
N GLY A 206 6.86 -18.76 -6.73
CA GLY A 206 6.68 -19.43 -8.00
C GLY A 206 5.33 -20.10 -8.06
N ALA A 207 4.67 -20.03 -9.21
CA ALA A 207 3.44 -20.76 -9.46
C ALA A 207 3.44 -21.31 -10.88
N ALA A 208 2.85 -22.48 -11.02
CA ALA A 208 2.56 -23.11 -12.31
C ALA A 208 1.10 -23.52 -12.36
N SER A 209 0.48 -23.37 -13.51
CA SER A 209 -0.90 -23.82 -13.72
C SER A 209 -1.06 -24.53 -15.05
N ALA A 210 -2.02 -25.48 -15.08
CA ALA A 210 -2.51 -26.10 -16.28
C ALA A 210 -4.03 -25.95 -16.32
N LYS A 211 -4.52 -25.34 -17.39
CA LYS A 211 -5.96 -25.24 -17.67
C LYS A 211 -6.29 -26.12 -18.87
N TRP A 212 -7.31 -26.92 -18.72
CA TRP A 212 -7.84 -27.78 -19.75
C TRP A 212 -9.30 -27.46 -20.04
N GLN A 213 -9.63 -27.20 -21.28
CA GLN A 213 -10.97 -26.85 -21.74
C GLN A 213 -11.29 -27.64 -23.02
N PRO A 214 -11.66 -28.93 -22.90
CA PRO A 214 -11.88 -29.81 -24.05
C PRO A 214 -13.03 -29.38 -24.95
N ASN A 215 -13.93 -28.58 -24.45
CA ASN A 215 -15.06 -28.02 -25.19
C ASN A 215 -15.60 -26.76 -24.49
N ASP A 216 -16.58 -26.11 -25.14
CA ASP A 216 -17.20 -24.86 -24.63
C ASP A 216 -18.02 -25.07 -23.34
N ARG A 217 -18.12 -26.28 -22.81
CA ARG A 217 -18.97 -26.56 -21.66
C ARG A 217 -18.23 -26.87 -20.38
N ILE A 218 -17.00 -27.35 -20.45
CA ILE A 218 -16.25 -27.83 -19.29
C ILE A 218 -14.88 -27.18 -19.30
N GLY A 219 -14.51 -26.60 -18.17
CA GLY A 219 -13.18 -26.09 -17.87
C GLY A 219 -12.65 -26.68 -16.57
N MET A 220 -11.38 -27.05 -16.55
CA MET A 220 -10.66 -27.50 -15.36
C MET A 220 -9.33 -26.79 -15.28
N SER A 221 -8.88 -26.45 -14.06
CA SER A 221 -7.53 -25.96 -13.87
C SER A 221 -6.94 -26.41 -12.54
N VAL A 222 -5.65 -26.64 -12.58
CA VAL A 222 -4.82 -26.96 -11.41
C VAL A 222 -3.76 -25.87 -11.30
N VAL A 223 -3.55 -25.36 -10.10
CA VAL A 223 -2.50 -24.38 -9.79
C VAL A 223 -1.67 -24.93 -8.65
N LEU A 224 -0.37 -24.85 -8.78
CA LEU A 224 0.61 -25.17 -7.74
C LEU A 224 1.42 -23.92 -7.47
N ARG A 225 1.52 -23.51 -6.21
CA ARG A 225 2.28 -22.34 -5.78
C ARG A 225 3.17 -22.69 -4.61
N GLU A 226 4.35 -22.11 -4.59
CA GLU A 226 5.28 -22.16 -3.47
C GLU A 226 5.88 -20.77 -3.22
N GLU A 227 6.09 -20.41 -1.97
CA GLU A 227 6.58 -19.10 -1.56
C GLU A 227 7.67 -19.24 -0.50
N MET A 228 8.61 -18.32 -0.52
CA MET A 228 9.67 -18.20 0.47
C MET A 228 9.68 -16.78 1.04
N TYR A 229 9.78 -16.66 2.35
CA TYR A 229 9.89 -15.41 3.09
C TYR A 229 11.10 -15.47 4.03
N GLY A 230 12.14 -14.71 3.69
CA GLY A 230 13.41 -14.82 4.37
C GLY A 230 14.02 -16.21 4.13
N GLU A 231 14.14 -17.01 5.18
CA GLU A 231 14.68 -18.37 5.12
C GLU A 231 13.58 -19.47 5.17
N SER A 232 12.31 -19.06 5.23
CA SER A 232 11.20 -19.99 5.44
C SER A 232 10.41 -20.23 4.16
N TRP A 233 10.27 -21.48 3.77
CA TRP A 233 9.43 -21.91 2.66
C TRP A 233 8.03 -22.29 3.13
N THR A 234 7.02 -21.94 2.34
CA THR A 234 5.68 -22.52 2.54
C THR A 234 5.67 -23.99 2.12
N PRO A 235 4.82 -24.82 2.71
CA PRO A 235 4.43 -26.04 2.04
C PRO A 235 3.75 -25.71 0.71
N LEU A 236 3.85 -26.63 -0.27
CA LEU A 236 3.19 -26.48 -1.56
C LEU A 236 1.71 -26.10 -1.39
N ILE A 237 1.27 -25.10 -2.12
CA ILE A 237 -0.08 -24.53 -2.05
C ILE A 237 -0.84 -24.95 -3.31
N PRO A 238 -1.59 -26.06 -3.29
CA PRO A 238 -2.40 -26.48 -4.42
C PRO A 238 -3.74 -25.76 -4.45
N ALA A 239 -4.24 -25.52 -5.67
CA ALA A 239 -5.61 -25.12 -5.92
C ALA A 239 -6.15 -25.88 -7.13
N PHE A 240 -7.42 -26.25 -7.06
CA PHE A 240 -8.15 -26.91 -8.14
C PHE A 240 -9.45 -26.17 -8.41
N PHE A 241 -9.77 -26.01 -9.68
CA PHE A 241 -10.98 -25.34 -10.15
C PHE A 241 -11.64 -26.20 -11.23
N ILE A 242 -12.96 -26.26 -11.20
CA ILE A 242 -13.78 -26.85 -12.24
C ILE A 242 -15.00 -25.98 -12.50
N ASP A 243 -15.33 -25.79 -13.74
CA ASP A 243 -16.55 -25.12 -14.17
C ASP A 243 -17.24 -25.90 -15.29
N GLY A 244 -18.56 -25.83 -15.32
CA GLY A 244 -19.36 -26.54 -16.29
C GLY A 244 -20.68 -25.86 -16.62
N ILE A 245 -21.02 -25.76 -17.91
CA ILE A 245 -22.30 -25.26 -18.38
C ILE A 245 -23.29 -26.41 -18.42
N VAL A 246 -24.21 -26.43 -17.45
CA VAL A 246 -25.25 -27.46 -17.33
C VAL A 246 -26.38 -27.24 -18.35
N SER A 247 -26.75 -25.99 -18.60
CA SER A 247 -27.79 -25.65 -19.56
C SER A 247 -27.46 -24.40 -20.31
N LYS A 248 -27.28 -24.52 -21.64
CA LYS A 248 -27.09 -23.36 -22.54
C LYS A 248 -28.39 -22.55 -22.67
N ARG A 249 -29.55 -23.19 -22.67
CA ARG A 249 -30.86 -22.49 -22.78
C ARG A 249 -31.22 -21.74 -21.51
N GLY A 250 -30.91 -22.33 -20.35
CA GLY A 250 -31.17 -21.71 -19.05
C GLY A 250 -30.03 -20.84 -18.52
N ASN A 251 -28.92 -20.73 -19.27
CA ASN A 251 -27.69 -20.02 -18.88
C ASN A 251 -27.18 -20.44 -17.47
N ILE A 252 -27.26 -21.75 -17.17
CA ILE A 252 -26.87 -22.32 -15.89
C ILE A 252 -25.43 -22.82 -15.98
N MET A 253 -24.55 -22.24 -15.15
CA MET A 253 -23.17 -22.65 -14.98
C MET A 253 -22.93 -23.06 -13.51
N LEU A 254 -22.28 -24.20 -13.30
CA LEU A 254 -21.79 -24.63 -11.99
C LEU A 254 -20.28 -24.42 -11.92
N LYS A 255 -19.81 -23.96 -10.76
CA LYS A 255 -18.39 -23.78 -10.45
C LYS A 255 -18.08 -24.39 -9.10
N ALA A 256 -16.95 -25.08 -9.01
CA ALA A 256 -16.42 -25.59 -7.74
C ALA A 256 -14.91 -25.30 -7.68
N SER A 257 -14.42 -25.01 -6.50
CA SER A 257 -13.00 -24.81 -6.27
C SER A 257 -12.60 -25.27 -4.87
N THR A 258 -11.36 -25.72 -4.75
CA THR A 258 -10.71 -25.99 -3.48
C THR A 258 -9.29 -25.46 -3.54
N SER A 259 -8.84 -24.83 -2.44
CA SER A 259 -7.49 -24.29 -2.34
C SER A 259 -6.99 -24.31 -0.91
N ARG A 260 -5.68 -24.38 -0.76
CA ARG A 260 -4.99 -24.13 0.50
C ARG A 260 -4.40 -22.73 0.47
N ASN A 261 -4.45 -21.99 1.59
CA ASN A 261 -3.88 -20.68 1.72
C ASN A 261 -2.93 -20.60 2.91
N PHE A 262 -1.87 -19.81 2.75
CA PHE A 262 -0.94 -19.43 3.80
C PHE A 262 -0.83 -17.92 3.86
N ARG A 263 -0.57 -17.40 5.06
CA ARG A 263 -0.23 -16.00 5.27
C ARG A 263 1.03 -15.93 6.11
N PHE A 264 2.02 -15.21 5.63
CA PHE A 264 3.19 -14.87 6.41
C PHE A 264 2.96 -13.57 7.20
N PRO A 265 3.58 -13.45 8.38
CA PRO A 265 3.55 -12.21 9.14
C PRO A 265 4.27 -11.09 8.38
N THR A 266 3.77 -9.87 8.53
CA THR A 266 4.44 -8.68 8.00
C THR A 266 5.71 -8.38 8.80
N LEU A 267 6.59 -7.51 8.29
CA LEU A 267 7.77 -7.07 9.05
C LEU A 267 7.36 -6.36 10.36
N ASN A 268 6.24 -5.66 10.37
CA ASN A 268 5.71 -5.04 11.57
C ASN A 268 5.24 -6.09 12.59
N ASP A 269 4.58 -7.16 12.16
CA ASP A 269 4.14 -8.24 13.05
C ASP A 269 5.32 -8.99 13.70
N LEU A 270 6.50 -8.92 13.10
CA LEU A 270 7.70 -9.63 13.57
C LEU A 270 8.62 -8.76 14.45
N TYR A 271 8.59 -7.44 14.29
CA TYR A 271 9.60 -6.54 14.87
C TYR A 271 9.04 -5.33 15.61
N PHE A 272 7.71 -5.21 15.73
CA PHE A 272 7.03 -4.19 16.54
C PHE A 272 6.29 -4.77 17.72
#